data_79816c36e17b7ebf4f718f78d8504c05
#
_entry.id   79816c36e17b7ebf4f718f78d8504c05
#
_cell.length_a   1.000
_cell.length_b   1.000
_cell.length_c   1.000
_cell.angle_alpha   90.00
_cell.angle_beta   90.00
_cell.angle_gamma   90.00
#
_symmetry.space_group_name_H-M   'P 1'
#
loop_
_entity.id
_entity.type
_entity.pdbx_description
1 polymer ?
#
loop_
_entity_poly.entity_id
_entity_poly.type
_entity_poly.pdbx_seq_one_letter_code
_entity_poly.pdbx_strand_id
1 'polypeptide(L)'
;MTRHYARAWKSQRAVDKTPLNTPCNTTVLSSIRLNGACAYTVYQGGTTAERFAEYLKTKLLPTLSKEDIIVMDNMRSHHAKVVKQLLDSSKVTYLYLPPYSPDLNPIEKMWSKLKAFLRKEKIRIASELPSAISKGFLTIRPKDCIGWFHPCDYVQ
;
A
#
# COMPACT_ATOMS: atom_id res chain seq x y z
N MET A 1 -4.31 11.83 8.17
CA MET A 1 -5.65 11.27 7.85
C MET A 1 -6.58 11.48 9.02
N THR A 2 -7.79 11.95 8.77
CA THR A 2 -8.76 12.28 9.82
C THR A 2 -10.04 11.48 9.63
N ARG A 3 -10.78 11.24 10.73
CA ARG A 3 -12.12 10.70 10.65
C ARG A 3 -13.08 11.83 10.27
N HIS A 4 -13.95 11.60 9.28
CA HIS A 4 -14.97 12.58 8.89
C HIS A 4 -16.26 12.45 9.71
N TYR A 5 -16.46 11.32 10.38
CA TYR A 5 -17.65 11.03 11.17
C TYR A 5 -17.27 10.47 12.53
N ALA A 6 -18.02 10.88 13.57
CA ALA A 6 -17.91 10.35 14.91
C ALA A 6 -19.31 10.25 15.53
N ARG A 7 -19.44 9.40 16.56
CA ARG A 7 -20.67 9.29 17.36
C ARG A 7 -20.43 9.94 18.71
N ALA A 8 -21.40 10.68 19.19
CA ALA A 8 -21.48 11.22 20.55
C ALA A 8 -22.79 10.80 21.20
N TRP A 9 -22.90 11.00 22.49
CA TRP A 9 -24.15 10.78 23.20
C TRP A 9 -25.29 11.67 22.65
N LYS A 10 -26.52 11.22 22.82
CA LYS A 10 -27.70 11.97 22.38
C LYS A 10 -27.60 13.44 22.86
N SER A 11 -27.87 14.37 21.97
CA SER A 11 -27.80 15.83 22.20
C SER A 11 -26.38 16.42 22.38
N GLN A 12 -25.33 15.63 22.16
CA GLN A 12 -23.95 16.14 22.17
C GLN A 12 -23.35 16.11 20.76
N ARG A 13 -22.53 17.14 20.44
CA ARG A 13 -21.80 17.20 19.18
C ARG A 13 -20.44 16.51 19.33
N ALA A 14 -20.11 15.60 18.44
CA ALA A 14 -18.75 15.06 18.37
C ALA A 14 -17.80 16.13 17.84
N VAL A 15 -16.79 16.50 18.64
CA VAL A 15 -15.79 17.51 18.28
C VAL A 15 -14.41 16.84 18.28
N ASP A 16 -13.62 17.04 17.21
CA ASP A 16 -12.22 16.64 17.15
C ASP A 16 -11.41 17.75 16.46
N LYS A 17 -10.14 17.87 16.85
CA LYS A 17 -9.20 18.82 16.24
C LYS A 17 -8.43 18.11 15.15
N THR A 18 -8.40 18.66 13.94
CA THR A 18 -7.67 18.11 12.81
C THR A 18 -6.68 19.14 12.27
N PRO A 19 -5.46 18.73 11.89
CA PRO A 19 -4.55 19.60 11.16
C PRO A 19 -5.17 20.01 9.83
N LEU A 20 -5.21 21.32 9.56
CA LEU A 20 -5.78 21.85 8.32
C LEU A 20 -4.86 21.67 7.11
N ASN A 21 -3.55 21.61 7.35
CA ASN A 21 -2.55 21.48 6.29
C ASN A 21 -1.43 20.52 6.69
N THR A 22 -1.11 19.57 5.79
CA THR A 22 0.10 18.78 5.87
C THR A 22 1.05 19.25 4.77
N PRO A 23 2.14 19.98 5.12
CA PRO A 23 3.04 20.57 4.12
C PRO A 23 3.82 19.53 3.30
N CYS A 24 3.83 18.25 3.71
CA CYS A 24 4.57 17.19 3.03
C CYS A 24 3.71 15.97 2.77
N ASN A 25 3.69 15.51 1.53
CA ASN A 25 3.08 14.24 1.15
C ASN A 25 4.01 13.10 1.54
N THR A 26 3.50 12.15 2.31
CA THR A 26 4.19 10.89 2.58
C THR A 26 3.64 9.82 1.64
N THR A 27 4.51 9.21 0.86
CA THR A 27 4.18 8.13 -0.05
C THR A 27 4.62 6.80 0.54
N VAL A 28 3.79 5.79 0.34
CA VAL A 28 4.09 4.40 0.69
C VAL A 28 3.98 3.57 -0.57
N LEU A 29 5.04 2.87 -0.93
CA LEU A 29 5.01 1.80 -1.92
C LEU A 29 4.98 0.48 -1.15
N SER A 30 4.17 -0.46 -1.60
CA SER A 30 4.06 -1.77 -0.96
C SER A 30 3.64 -2.84 -1.93
N SER A 31 3.95 -4.07 -1.58
CA SER A 31 3.36 -5.29 -2.13
C SER A 31 2.77 -6.12 -1.00
N ILE A 32 1.87 -7.02 -1.35
CA ILE A 32 1.32 -8.02 -0.43
C ILE A 32 1.43 -9.40 -1.04
N ARG A 33 1.58 -10.40 -0.18
CA ARG A 33 1.55 -11.82 -0.52
C ARG A 33 0.41 -12.53 0.22
N LEU A 34 0.01 -13.68 -0.29
CA LEU A 34 -1.05 -14.48 0.31
C LEU A 34 -0.74 -14.88 1.77
N ASN A 35 0.53 -15.10 2.08
CA ASN A 35 1.00 -15.44 3.43
C ASN A 35 1.07 -14.25 4.41
N GLY A 36 0.64 -13.05 3.99
CA GLY A 36 0.68 -11.84 4.82
C GLY A 36 1.98 -11.06 4.75
N ALA A 37 2.99 -11.55 4.05
CA ALA A 37 4.25 -10.80 3.89
C ALA A 37 4.03 -9.54 3.04
N CYS A 38 4.59 -8.42 3.51
CA CYS A 38 4.54 -7.13 2.84
C CYS A 38 5.95 -6.59 2.67
N ALA A 39 6.36 -6.33 1.42
CA ALA A 39 7.54 -5.51 1.16
C ALA A 39 7.08 -4.08 0.97
N TYR A 40 7.61 -3.13 1.75
CA TYR A 40 7.19 -1.73 1.64
C TYR A 40 8.34 -0.75 1.85
N THR A 41 8.14 0.47 1.37
CA THR A 41 9.01 1.63 1.64
C THR A 41 8.16 2.87 1.87
N VAL A 42 8.69 3.79 2.69
CA VAL A 42 8.03 5.05 3.05
C VAL A 42 9.00 6.19 2.75
N TYR A 43 8.54 7.22 2.06
CA TYR A 43 9.35 8.40 1.75
C TYR A 43 8.51 9.66 1.61
N GLN A 44 9.17 10.82 1.62
CA GLN A 44 8.54 12.12 1.39
C GLN A 44 8.47 12.44 -0.12
N GLY A 45 7.35 13.05 -0.53
CA GLY A 45 7.11 13.44 -1.93
C GLY A 45 6.36 12.40 -2.76
N GLY A 46 6.21 12.68 -4.06
CA GLY A 46 5.46 11.83 -4.99
C GLY A 46 6.24 10.62 -5.49
N THR A 47 5.54 9.66 -6.09
CA THR A 47 6.13 8.50 -6.77
C THR A 47 6.66 8.90 -8.14
N THR A 48 7.94 8.58 -8.38
CA THR A 48 8.56 8.64 -9.71
C THR A 48 8.92 7.23 -10.18
N ALA A 49 9.23 7.08 -11.46
CA ALA A 49 9.64 5.80 -12.03
C ALA A 49 10.94 5.28 -11.37
N GLU A 50 11.88 6.17 -11.07
CA GLU A 50 13.16 5.84 -10.42
C GLU A 50 12.95 5.34 -9.00
N ARG A 51 12.09 6.01 -8.21
CA ARG A 51 11.74 5.59 -6.85
C ARG A 51 11.01 4.24 -6.84
N PHE A 52 10.16 4.02 -7.83
CA PHE A 52 9.50 2.73 -7.97
C PHE A 52 10.50 1.64 -8.36
N ALA A 53 11.42 1.90 -9.29
CA ALA A 53 12.50 0.97 -9.65
C ALA A 53 13.42 0.67 -8.45
N GLU A 54 13.76 1.68 -7.64
CA GLU A 54 14.52 1.49 -6.41
C GLU A 54 13.78 0.59 -5.41
N TYR A 55 12.48 0.83 -5.19
CA TYR A 55 11.65 -0.04 -4.36
C TYR A 55 11.64 -1.48 -4.86
N LEU A 56 11.44 -1.70 -6.15
CA LEU A 56 11.50 -3.03 -6.75
C LEU A 56 12.85 -3.69 -6.47
N LYS A 57 13.95 -3.00 -6.79
CA LYS A 57 15.32 -3.52 -6.66
C LYS A 57 15.69 -3.85 -5.21
N THR A 58 15.35 -2.96 -4.26
CA THR A 58 15.87 -3.05 -2.88
C THR A 58 14.92 -3.73 -1.90
N LYS A 59 13.62 -3.74 -2.19
CA LYS A 59 12.61 -4.24 -1.27
C LYS A 59 11.84 -5.45 -1.81
N LEU A 60 11.35 -5.39 -3.05
CA LEU A 60 10.46 -6.44 -3.56
C LEU A 60 11.24 -7.60 -4.17
N LEU A 61 12.06 -7.38 -5.19
CA LEU A 61 12.77 -8.44 -5.91
C LEU A 61 13.59 -9.37 -5.01
N PRO A 62 14.28 -8.88 -3.95
CA PRO A 62 15.01 -9.77 -3.04
C PRO A 62 14.13 -10.77 -2.27
N THR A 63 12.82 -10.53 -2.20
CA THR A 63 11.87 -11.40 -1.49
C THR A 63 11.17 -12.41 -2.41
N LEU A 64 11.43 -12.34 -3.71
CA LEU A 64 10.74 -13.14 -4.72
C LEU A 64 11.58 -14.35 -5.16
N SER A 65 10.87 -15.43 -5.46
CA SER A 65 11.40 -16.60 -6.17
C SER A 65 11.08 -16.54 -7.67
N LYS A 66 11.62 -17.45 -8.46
CA LYS A 66 11.32 -17.55 -9.90
C LYS A 66 9.89 -17.98 -10.21
N GLU A 67 9.21 -18.57 -9.23
CA GLU A 67 7.83 -19.05 -9.34
C GLU A 67 6.81 -17.95 -9.01
N ASP A 68 7.27 -16.84 -8.43
CA ASP A 68 6.39 -15.74 -8.07
C ASP A 68 5.99 -14.93 -9.31
N ILE A 69 4.78 -14.41 -9.31
CA ILE A 69 4.25 -13.52 -10.33
C ILE A 69 3.95 -12.17 -9.69
N ILE A 70 4.51 -11.10 -10.22
CA ILE A 70 4.20 -9.73 -9.80
C ILE A 70 2.97 -9.26 -10.56
N VAL A 71 1.89 -8.94 -9.84
CA VAL A 71 0.72 -8.30 -10.43
C VAL A 71 0.71 -6.82 -10.03
N MET A 72 0.61 -5.94 -11.00
CA MET A 72 0.67 -4.48 -10.81
C MET A 72 -0.52 -3.81 -11.47
N ASP A 73 -0.93 -2.68 -10.92
CA ASP A 73 -1.86 -1.79 -11.60
C ASP A 73 -1.23 -1.12 -12.84
N ASN A 74 -2.06 -0.47 -13.62
CA ASN A 74 -1.67 0.12 -14.90
C ASN A 74 -1.20 1.59 -14.76
N MET A 75 -0.47 1.93 -13.68
CA MET A 75 0.10 3.27 -13.51
C MET A 75 1.22 3.55 -14.50
N ARG A 76 1.31 4.79 -14.98
CA ARG A 76 2.37 5.22 -15.93
C ARG A 76 3.79 4.95 -15.43
N SER A 77 4.04 5.13 -14.14
CA SER A 77 5.35 4.84 -13.52
C SER A 77 5.75 3.38 -13.62
N HIS A 78 4.78 2.44 -13.61
CA HIS A 78 5.04 1.01 -13.73
C HIS A 78 5.45 0.60 -15.16
N HIS A 79 5.04 1.37 -16.16
CA HIS A 79 5.41 1.16 -17.56
C HIS A 79 6.71 1.86 -17.99
N ALA A 80 7.36 2.59 -17.09
CA ALA A 80 8.58 3.31 -17.41
C ALA A 80 9.69 2.35 -17.88
N LYS A 81 10.52 2.81 -18.83
CA LYS A 81 11.60 2.00 -19.42
C LYS A 81 12.53 1.41 -18.37
N VAL A 82 12.92 2.20 -17.36
CA VAL A 82 13.80 1.76 -16.26
C VAL A 82 13.17 0.62 -15.45
N VAL A 83 11.85 0.66 -15.22
CA VAL A 83 11.12 -0.38 -14.49
C VAL A 83 11.04 -1.68 -15.33
N LYS A 84 10.69 -1.58 -16.60
CA LYS A 84 10.62 -2.73 -17.51
C LYS A 84 11.98 -3.41 -17.62
N GLN A 85 13.05 -2.65 -17.86
CA GLN A 85 14.41 -3.19 -17.95
C GLN A 85 14.83 -3.91 -16.68
N LEU A 86 14.46 -3.38 -15.50
CA LEU A 86 14.76 -4.03 -14.22
C LEU A 86 13.97 -5.34 -14.07
N LEU A 87 12.68 -5.34 -14.37
CA LEU A 87 11.83 -6.53 -14.29
C LEU A 87 12.29 -7.63 -15.28
N ASP A 88 12.55 -7.25 -16.52
CA ASP A 88 13.04 -8.19 -17.55
C ASP A 88 14.39 -8.83 -17.15
N SER A 89 15.30 -8.04 -16.56
CA SER A 89 16.58 -8.54 -16.07
C SER A 89 16.45 -9.45 -14.84
N SER A 90 15.40 -9.28 -14.05
CA SER A 90 15.16 -10.10 -12.85
C SER A 90 14.65 -11.51 -13.14
N LYS A 91 14.17 -11.76 -14.36
CA LYS A 91 13.55 -13.02 -14.80
C LYS A 91 12.33 -13.45 -13.97
N VAL A 92 11.71 -12.53 -13.24
CA VAL A 92 10.46 -12.75 -12.53
C VAL A 92 9.30 -12.41 -13.47
N THR A 93 8.30 -13.26 -13.52
CA THR A 93 7.09 -13.01 -14.32
C THR A 93 6.32 -11.84 -13.73
N TYR A 94 5.83 -10.95 -14.59
CA TYR A 94 4.99 -9.84 -14.15
C TYR A 94 3.80 -9.61 -15.09
N LEU A 95 2.68 -9.14 -14.54
CA LEU A 95 1.44 -8.87 -15.24
C LEU A 95 0.92 -7.49 -14.85
N TYR A 96 0.28 -6.81 -15.80
CA TYR A 96 -0.45 -5.57 -15.55
C TYR A 96 -1.94 -5.85 -15.52
N LEU A 97 -2.61 -5.31 -14.52
CA LEU A 97 -4.07 -5.30 -14.46
C LEU A 97 -4.65 -4.43 -15.57
N PRO A 98 -5.87 -4.72 -16.02
CA PRO A 98 -6.59 -3.82 -16.93
C PRO A 98 -6.70 -2.41 -16.33
N PRO A 99 -6.78 -1.36 -17.15
CA PRO A 99 -7.04 -0.02 -16.66
C PRO A 99 -8.32 0.02 -15.81
N TYR A 100 -8.30 0.81 -14.71
CA TYR A 100 -9.48 1.03 -13.86
C TYR A 100 -10.09 -0.23 -13.22
N SER A 101 -9.27 -1.23 -12.86
CA SER A 101 -9.71 -2.48 -12.23
C SER A 101 -9.22 -2.63 -10.77
N PRO A 102 -9.61 -1.73 -9.85
CA PRO A 102 -9.20 -1.82 -8.45
C PRO A 102 -9.82 -3.02 -7.72
N ASP A 103 -10.93 -3.54 -8.22
CA ASP A 103 -11.62 -4.75 -7.77
C ASP A 103 -10.79 -6.02 -7.98
N LEU A 104 -9.93 -6.04 -8.99
CA LEU A 104 -8.98 -7.12 -9.26
C LEU A 104 -7.66 -6.96 -8.49
N ASN A 105 -7.50 -5.90 -7.68
CA ASN A 105 -6.26 -5.62 -6.98
C ASN A 105 -6.41 -5.79 -5.46
N PRO A 106 -5.97 -6.93 -4.87
CA PRO A 106 -6.11 -7.19 -3.45
C PRO A 106 -5.47 -6.13 -2.55
N ILE A 107 -4.44 -5.43 -3.05
CA ILE A 107 -3.72 -4.41 -2.29
C ILE A 107 -4.61 -3.22 -1.90
N GLU A 108 -5.69 -2.96 -2.62
CA GLU A 108 -6.65 -1.91 -2.29
C GLU A 108 -7.34 -2.16 -0.94
N LYS A 109 -7.60 -3.41 -0.61
CA LYS A 109 -8.14 -3.81 0.70
C LYS A 109 -7.10 -3.64 1.81
N MET A 110 -5.84 -3.94 1.52
CA MET A 110 -4.73 -3.67 2.43
C MET A 110 -4.61 -2.16 2.71
N TRP A 111 -4.65 -1.30 1.68
CA TRP A 111 -4.65 0.15 1.86
C TRP A 111 -5.83 0.63 2.71
N SER A 112 -7.00 0.06 2.51
CA SER A 112 -8.19 0.39 3.31
C SER A 112 -7.96 0.09 4.79
N LYS A 113 -7.42 -1.10 5.12
CA LYS A 113 -7.09 -1.50 6.49
C LYS A 113 -6.01 -0.60 7.11
N LEU A 114 -4.93 -0.33 6.38
CA LEU A 114 -3.84 0.53 6.85
C LEU A 114 -4.35 1.96 7.12
N LYS A 115 -5.14 2.52 6.21
CA LYS A 115 -5.76 3.84 6.38
C LYS A 115 -6.72 3.87 7.59
N ALA A 116 -7.47 2.80 7.83
CA ALA A 116 -8.34 2.69 9.01
C ALA A 116 -7.52 2.67 10.31
N PHE A 117 -6.43 1.91 10.34
CA PHE A 117 -5.48 1.88 11.47
C PHE A 117 -4.92 3.29 11.74
N LEU A 118 -4.35 3.97 10.74
CA LEU A 118 -3.76 5.29 10.90
C LEU A 118 -4.78 6.35 11.37
N ARG A 119 -6.03 6.25 10.91
CA ARG A 119 -7.12 7.12 11.40
C ARG A 119 -7.47 6.85 12.87
N LYS A 120 -7.40 5.59 13.30
CA LYS A 120 -7.64 5.21 14.70
C LYS A 120 -6.55 5.76 15.61
N GLU A 121 -5.28 5.65 15.19
CA GLU A 121 -4.11 6.13 15.94
C GLU A 121 -4.03 7.66 16.03
N LYS A 122 -4.81 8.40 15.23
CA LYS A 122 -4.88 9.88 15.27
C LYS A 122 -3.50 10.55 15.17
N ILE A 123 -2.58 10.02 14.37
CA ILE A 123 -1.23 10.58 14.21
C ILE A 123 -1.32 12.03 13.75
N ARG A 124 -0.76 12.93 14.52
CA ARG A 124 -0.80 14.39 14.30
C ARG A 124 0.56 14.96 13.90
N ILE A 125 1.64 14.26 14.22
CA ILE A 125 3.02 14.70 13.98
C ILE A 125 3.57 13.93 12.77
N ALA A 126 4.04 14.67 11.76
CA ALA A 126 4.50 14.07 10.51
C ALA A 126 5.69 13.11 10.69
N SER A 127 6.58 13.37 11.64
CA SER A 127 7.72 12.51 11.95
C SER A 127 7.33 11.16 12.57
N GLU A 128 6.16 11.06 13.17
CA GLU A 128 5.64 9.81 13.74
C GLU A 128 4.96 8.90 12.70
N LEU A 129 4.61 9.47 11.55
CA LEU A 129 3.84 8.77 10.52
C LEU A 129 4.57 7.51 9.97
N PRO A 130 5.88 7.53 9.69
CA PRO A 130 6.60 6.31 9.23
C PRO A 130 6.54 5.18 10.27
N SER A 131 6.73 5.49 11.56
CA SER A 131 6.62 4.50 12.63
C SER A 131 5.20 3.94 12.75
N ALA A 132 4.18 4.80 12.66
CA ALA A 132 2.78 4.37 12.67
C ALA A 132 2.43 3.50 11.45
N ILE A 133 2.95 3.81 10.27
CA ILE A 133 2.80 2.99 9.06
C ILE A 133 3.40 1.60 9.30
N SER A 134 4.62 1.52 9.84
CA SER A 134 5.27 0.25 10.17
C SER A 134 4.43 -0.58 11.14
N LYS A 135 3.91 0.03 12.21
CA LYS A 135 2.97 -0.64 13.13
C LYS A 135 1.70 -1.11 12.42
N GLY A 136 1.18 -0.31 11.49
CA GLY A 136 0.01 -0.66 10.69
C GLY A 136 0.24 -1.91 9.83
N PHE A 137 1.41 -2.03 9.20
CA PHE A 137 1.78 -3.24 8.43
C PHE A 137 1.83 -4.49 9.31
N LEU A 138 2.28 -4.39 10.55
CA LEU A 138 2.29 -5.52 11.51
C LEU A 138 0.87 -6.03 11.87
N THR A 139 -0.17 -5.27 11.58
CA THR A 139 -1.56 -5.71 11.79
C THR A 139 -2.11 -6.57 10.65
N ILE A 140 -1.40 -6.65 9.53
CA ILE A 140 -1.79 -7.45 8.36
C ILE A 140 -1.46 -8.92 8.66
N ARG A 141 -2.47 -9.78 8.57
CA ARG A 141 -2.35 -11.21 8.87
C ARG A 141 -2.59 -12.04 7.63
N PRO A 142 -2.09 -13.28 7.54
CA PRO A 142 -2.38 -14.19 6.44
C PRO A 142 -3.89 -14.32 6.14
N LYS A 143 -4.71 -14.42 7.20
CA LYS A 143 -6.18 -14.49 7.07
C LYS A 143 -6.78 -13.27 6.34
N ASP A 144 -6.24 -12.08 6.57
CA ASP A 144 -6.68 -10.88 5.84
C ASP A 144 -6.36 -11.02 4.35
N CYS A 145 -5.12 -11.41 4.02
CA CYS A 145 -4.67 -11.56 2.64
C CYS A 145 -5.48 -12.63 1.90
N ILE A 146 -5.71 -13.79 2.50
CA ILE A 146 -6.59 -14.83 1.92
C ILE A 146 -7.95 -14.23 1.59
N GLY A 147 -8.57 -13.51 2.54
CA GLY A 147 -9.88 -12.87 2.33
C GLY A 147 -9.86 -11.73 1.29
N TRP A 148 -8.69 -11.16 0.95
CA TRP A 148 -8.55 -10.14 -0.08
C TRP A 148 -8.23 -10.71 -1.45
N PHE A 149 -7.47 -11.80 -1.53
CA PHE A 149 -7.09 -12.47 -2.76
C PHE A 149 -8.22 -13.31 -3.35
N HIS A 150 -9.04 -13.95 -2.48
CA HIS A 150 -10.15 -14.80 -2.92
C HIS A 150 -11.17 -14.07 -3.82
N PRO A 151 -11.68 -12.86 -3.48
CA PRO A 151 -12.63 -12.14 -4.33
C PRO A 151 -12.04 -11.64 -5.66
N CYS A 152 -10.72 -11.69 -5.81
CA CYS A 152 -10.00 -11.30 -7.02
C CYS A 152 -9.62 -12.51 -7.90
N ASP A 153 -10.14 -13.71 -7.60
CA ASP A 153 -9.90 -14.98 -8.30
C ASP A 153 -8.43 -15.44 -8.38
N TYR A 154 -7.58 -14.97 -7.46
CA TYR A 154 -6.19 -15.44 -7.36
C TYR A 154 -6.03 -16.72 -6.53
N VAL A 155 -7.06 -17.12 -5.80
CA VAL A 155 -7.08 -18.32 -4.93
C VAL A 155 -8.44 -18.97 -5.03
N GLN A 156 -8.45 -20.28 -5.16
CA GLN A 156 -9.66 -21.10 -5.08
C GLN A 156 -9.94 -21.54 -3.64
#